data_161dc6b37ecd718a08c60dd16ced638d
#
_entry.id   161dc6b37ecd718a08c60dd16ced638d
#
_cell.length_a   1.000
_cell.length_b   1.000
_cell.length_c   1.000
_cell.angle_alpha   90.00
_cell.angle_beta   90.00
_cell.angle_gamma   90.00
#
_symmetry.space_group_name_H-M   'P 1'
#
loop_
_entity.id
_entity.type
_entity.pdbx_description
1 polymer ?
#
loop_
_entity_poly.entity_id
_entity_poly.type
_entity_poly.pdbx_seq_one_letter_code
_entity_poly.pdbx_strand_id
1 'polypeptide(L)'
;MKRILLAEDDLDFGNILKQYLEISGYEITWAKDGKEALALFKNGNFNICVFDVMMPKMDGFTLAEKVIAINPEIPFIFLTARKLKEDKLKGLKLGADDYIVKPFEADELVLRLNNILKRTEKAASQFPKQAIITIGNYNF
;
A
#
# COMPACT_ATOMS: atom_id res chain seq x y z
N MET A 1 5.52 -6.47 13.85
CA MET A 1 4.55 -6.89 12.83
C MET A 1 4.23 -5.71 11.91
N LYS A 2 4.32 -5.91 10.62
CA LYS A 2 4.03 -4.85 9.66
C LYS A 2 2.54 -4.58 9.57
N ARG A 3 2.17 -3.31 9.47
CA ARG A 3 0.78 -2.87 9.49
C ARG A 3 0.33 -2.42 8.11
N ILE A 4 -0.79 -2.98 7.66
CA ILE A 4 -1.35 -2.70 6.35
C ILE A 4 -2.70 -2.00 6.51
N LEU A 5 -2.91 -0.92 5.76
CA LEU A 5 -4.24 -0.33 5.61
C LEU A 5 -4.84 -0.88 4.33
N LEU A 6 -5.91 -1.64 4.46
CA LEU A 6 -6.63 -2.23 3.33
C LEU A 6 -7.92 -1.46 3.11
N ALA A 7 -8.12 -0.93 1.90
CA ALA A 7 -9.36 -0.28 1.52
C ALA A 7 -10.05 -1.14 0.47
N GLU A 8 -11.19 -1.73 0.83
CA GLU A 8 -11.93 -2.68 0.01
C GLU A 8 -13.40 -2.66 0.41
N ASP A 9 -14.29 -2.42 -0.54
CA ASP A 9 -15.72 -2.34 -0.25
C ASP A 9 -16.46 -3.67 -0.39
N ASP A 10 -15.87 -4.67 -1.04
CA ASP A 10 -16.46 -6.01 -1.12
C ASP A 10 -16.24 -6.71 0.22
N LEU A 11 -17.32 -6.92 0.96
CA LEU A 11 -17.22 -7.43 2.33
C LEU A 11 -16.70 -8.86 2.37
N ASP A 12 -17.12 -9.70 1.44
CA ASP A 12 -16.66 -11.10 1.43
C ASP A 12 -15.19 -11.18 1.05
N PHE A 13 -14.82 -10.50 -0.02
CA PHE A 13 -13.43 -10.50 -0.48
C PHE A 13 -12.52 -9.85 0.57
N GLY A 14 -12.93 -8.72 1.11
CA GLY A 14 -12.14 -8.02 2.13
C GLY A 14 -11.90 -8.85 3.37
N ASN A 15 -12.94 -9.56 3.81
CA ASN A 15 -12.82 -10.42 4.99
C ASN A 15 -11.85 -11.57 4.77
N ILE A 16 -11.96 -12.23 3.61
CA ILE A 16 -11.09 -13.35 3.28
C ILE A 16 -9.64 -12.87 3.15
N LEU A 17 -9.45 -11.76 2.46
CA LEU A 17 -8.11 -11.21 2.26
C LEU A 17 -7.48 -10.79 3.58
N LYS A 18 -8.26 -10.14 4.45
CA LYS A 18 -7.78 -9.75 5.77
C LYS A 18 -7.28 -10.96 6.54
N GLN A 19 -8.09 -12.03 6.58
CA GLN A 19 -7.71 -13.24 7.30
C GLN A 19 -6.43 -13.85 6.74
N TYR A 20 -6.34 -13.92 5.42
CA TYR A 20 -5.17 -14.51 4.78
C TYR A 20 -3.90 -13.72 5.11
N LEU A 21 -3.98 -12.39 5.04
CA LEU A 21 -2.84 -11.54 5.33
C LEU A 21 -2.45 -11.60 6.81
N GLU A 22 -3.43 -11.71 7.69
CA GLU A 22 -3.15 -11.86 9.13
C GLU A 22 -2.42 -13.17 9.41
N ILE A 23 -2.85 -14.24 8.77
CA ILE A 23 -2.16 -15.54 8.89
C ILE A 23 -0.74 -15.44 8.36
N SER A 24 -0.54 -14.61 7.35
CA SER A 24 0.79 -14.41 6.75
C SER A 24 1.71 -13.51 7.58
N GLY A 25 1.23 -13.00 8.71
CA GLY A 25 2.07 -12.27 9.63
C GLY A 25 1.89 -10.76 9.61
N TYR A 26 0.82 -10.25 9.01
CA TYR A 26 0.56 -8.82 8.95
C TYR A 26 -0.53 -8.41 9.91
N GLU A 27 -0.49 -7.18 10.35
CA GLU A 27 -1.58 -6.57 11.13
C GLU A 27 -2.41 -5.73 10.16
N ILE A 28 -3.70 -6.05 10.03
CA ILE A 28 -4.55 -5.46 9.00
C ILE A 28 -5.58 -4.53 9.63
N THR A 29 -5.64 -3.30 9.14
CA THR A 29 -6.76 -2.39 9.41
C THR A 29 -7.54 -2.30 8.11
N TRP A 30 -8.82 -2.67 8.14
CA TRP A 30 -9.65 -2.77 6.95
C TRP A 30 -10.70 -1.68 6.95
N ALA A 31 -10.63 -0.81 5.94
CA ALA A 31 -11.62 0.23 5.68
C ALA A 31 -12.52 -0.22 4.53
N LYS A 32 -13.79 0.10 4.61
CA LYS A 32 -14.78 -0.38 3.64
C LYS A 32 -15.09 0.62 2.54
N ASP A 33 -14.52 1.80 2.63
CA ASP A 33 -14.62 2.80 1.56
C ASP A 33 -13.42 3.74 1.69
N GLY A 34 -13.26 4.60 0.66
CA GLY A 34 -12.09 5.48 0.63
C GLY A 34 -12.09 6.55 1.69
N LYS A 35 -13.28 7.01 2.08
CA LYS A 35 -13.40 8.05 3.10
C LYS A 35 -12.98 7.51 4.47
N GLU A 36 -13.44 6.32 4.79
CA GLU A 36 -13.04 5.63 6.02
C GLU A 36 -11.52 5.38 6.02
N ALA A 37 -11.00 4.93 4.89
CA ALA A 37 -9.57 4.65 4.76
C ALA A 37 -8.73 5.90 5.01
N LEU A 38 -9.14 7.04 4.47
CA LEU A 38 -8.42 8.28 4.67
C LEU A 38 -8.42 8.69 6.14
N ALA A 39 -9.56 8.56 6.81
CA ALA A 39 -9.68 8.89 8.24
C ALA A 39 -8.76 7.99 9.07
N LEU A 40 -8.75 6.69 8.76
CA LEU A 40 -7.89 5.74 9.46
C LEU A 40 -6.41 6.01 9.20
N PHE A 41 -6.07 6.40 7.97
CA PHE A 41 -4.69 6.72 7.63
C PHE A 41 -4.19 7.92 8.43
N LYS A 42 -5.02 8.95 8.57
CA LYS A 42 -4.64 10.16 9.32
C LYS A 42 -4.37 9.88 10.79
N ASN A 43 -5.08 8.91 11.36
CA ASN A 43 -5.00 8.62 12.79
C ASN A 43 -4.17 7.39 13.12
N GLY A 44 -3.63 6.71 12.12
CA GLY A 44 -2.89 5.48 12.30
C GLY A 44 -1.45 5.59 11.86
N ASN A 45 -0.78 4.47 11.94
CA ASN A 45 0.62 4.36 11.54
C ASN A 45 0.76 3.06 10.75
N PHE A 46 0.94 3.18 9.44
CA PHE A 46 0.96 2.03 8.54
C PHE A 46 2.27 1.92 7.81
N ASN A 47 2.62 0.68 7.43
CA ASN A 47 3.85 0.42 6.67
C ASN A 47 3.59 0.36 5.17
N ILE A 48 2.37 -0.01 4.78
CA ILE A 48 1.99 -0.09 3.37
C ILE A 48 0.47 -0.02 3.27
N CYS A 49 -0.02 0.48 2.14
CA CYS A 49 -1.46 0.56 1.87
C CYS A 49 -1.82 -0.31 0.68
N VAL A 50 -2.99 -0.95 0.74
CA VAL A 50 -3.55 -1.75 -0.34
C VAL A 50 -4.95 -1.22 -0.63
N PHE A 51 -5.15 -0.65 -1.82
CA PHE A 51 -6.39 0.04 -2.15
C PHE A 51 -7.04 -0.57 -3.38
N ASP A 52 -8.35 -0.83 -3.31
CA ASP A 52 -9.14 -1.04 -4.51
C ASP A 52 -9.36 0.32 -5.18
N VAL A 53 -9.54 0.32 -6.48
CA VAL A 53 -9.82 1.55 -7.23
C VAL A 53 -11.28 1.93 -7.10
N MET A 54 -12.19 0.98 -7.27
CA MET A 54 -13.63 1.27 -7.27
C MET A 54 -14.24 1.08 -5.90
N MET A 55 -14.53 2.20 -5.25
CA MET A 55 -15.17 2.19 -3.94
C MET A 55 -16.16 3.35 -3.85
N PRO A 56 -17.21 3.22 -3.02
CA PRO A 56 -18.11 4.35 -2.80
C PRO A 56 -17.42 5.46 -2.00
N LYS A 57 -17.97 6.64 -2.09
CA LYS A 57 -17.58 7.86 -1.36
C LYS A 57 -16.27 8.45 -1.81
N MET A 58 -15.26 7.64 -2.10
CA MET A 58 -13.98 8.11 -2.60
C MET A 58 -13.28 6.93 -3.27
N ASP A 59 -12.94 7.06 -4.55
CA ASP A 59 -12.27 5.96 -5.25
C ASP A 59 -10.80 5.85 -4.82
N GLY A 60 -10.18 4.74 -5.21
CA GLY A 60 -8.80 4.45 -4.78
C GLY A 60 -7.76 5.41 -5.32
N PHE A 61 -7.96 5.94 -6.52
CA PHE A 61 -7.00 6.90 -7.08
C PHE A 61 -7.03 8.20 -6.28
N THR A 62 -8.22 8.71 -5.97
CA THR A 62 -8.38 9.91 -5.16
C THR A 62 -7.83 9.69 -3.75
N LEU A 63 -8.10 8.53 -3.18
CA LEU A 63 -7.57 8.16 -1.87
C LEU A 63 -6.04 8.19 -1.88
N ALA A 64 -5.43 7.59 -2.90
CA ALA A 64 -3.98 7.55 -3.00
C ALA A 64 -3.39 8.96 -3.10
N GLU A 65 -4.02 9.85 -3.87
CA GLU A 65 -3.56 11.24 -3.96
C GLU A 65 -3.53 11.91 -2.61
N LYS A 66 -4.58 11.71 -1.81
CA LYS A 66 -4.69 12.33 -0.49
C LYS A 66 -3.71 11.71 0.50
N VAL A 67 -3.50 10.42 0.42
CA VAL A 67 -2.55 9.72 1.28
C VAL A 67 -1.12 10.17 0.99
N ILE A 68 -0.77 10.31 -0.28
CA ILE A 68 0.55 10.79 -0.70
C ILE A 68 0.79 12.21 -0.20
N ALA A 69 -0.25 13.05 -0.21
CA ALA A 69 -0.14 14.42 0.28
C ALA A 69 0.19 14.45 1.77
N ILE A 70 -0.27 13.46 2.52
CA ILE A 70 0.01 13.38 3.95
C ILE A 70 1.39 12.77 4.20
N ASN A 71 1.72 11.69 3.49
CA ASN A 71 2.99 10.99 3.63
C ASN A 71 3.50 10.54 2.26
N PRO A 72 4.38 11.33 1.63
CA PRO A 72 4.89 10.99 0.29
C PRO A 72 5.71 9.71 0.24
N GLU A 73 6.17 9.21 1.39
CA GLU A 73 7.05 8.05 1.45
C GLU A 73 6.30 6.74 1.63
N ILE A 74 5.00 6.76 1.90
CA ILE A 74 4.26 5.53 2.17
C ILE A 74 4.14 4.69 0.89
N PRO A 75 4.58 3.43 0.91
CA PRO A 75 4.34 2.57 -0.24
C PRO A 75 2.87 2.18 -0.32
N PHE A 76 2.37 2.03 -1.55
CA PHE A 76 0.99 1.60 -1.74
C PHE A 76 0.85 0.83 -3.04
N ILE A 77 -0.12 -0.07 -3.07
CA ILE A 77 -0.46 -0.82 -4.28
C ILE A 77 -1.95 -0.75 -4.51
N PHE A 78 -2.35 -0.93 -5.76
CA PHE A 78 -3.75 -1.09 -6.12
C PHE A 78 -4.06 -2.57 -6.35
N LEU A 79 -5.22 -3.01 -5.86
CA LEU A 79 -5.66 -4.40 -5.96
C LEU A 79 -7.10 -4.35 -6.41
N THR A 80 -7.37 -4.52 -7.72
CA THR A 80 -8.64 -4.12 -8.29
C THR A 80 -9.01 -4.97 -9.50
N ALA A 81 -10.32 -5.01 -9.81
CA ALA A 81 -10.82 -5.62 -11.03
C ALA A 81 -10.63 -4.72 -12.26
N ARG A 82 -10.21 -3.47 -12.07
CA ARG A 82 -10.01 -2.51 -13.18
C ARG A 82 -8.74 -2.87 -13.93
N LYS A 83 -8.88 -3.45 -15.12
CA LYS A 83 -7.73 -3.99 -15.86
C LYS A 83 -7.42 -3.22 -17.14
N LEU A 84 -8.06 -2.09 -17.39
CA LEU A 84 -7.76 -1.27 -18.55
C LEU A 84 -6.36 -0.67 -18.42
N LYS A 85 -5.68 -0.59 -19.54
CA LYS A 85 -4.32 -0.07 -19.58
C LYS A 85 -4.24 1.36 -19.02
N GLU A 86 -5.22 2.21 -19.34
CA GLU A 86 -5.26 3.58 -18.83
C GLU A 86 -5.32 3.64 -17.33
N ASP A 87 -6.12 2.76 -16.70
CA ASP A 87 -6.25 2.72 -15.25
C ASP A 87 -4.95 2.30 -14.61
N LYS A 88 -4.31 1.28 -15.19
CA LYS A 88 -3.03 0.81 -14.70
C LYS A 88 -1.96 1.89 -14.79
N LEU A 89 -1.90 2.59 -15.92
CA LEU A 89 -0.96 3.68 -16.10
C LEU A 89 -1.23 4.81 -15.12
N LYS A 90 -2.49 5.13 -14.89
CA LYS A 90 -2.86 6.17 -13.93
C LYS A 90 -2.35 5.81 -12.53
N GLY A 91 -2.57 4.56 -12.10
CA GLY A 91 -2.10 4.11 -10.80
C GLY A 91 -0.60 4.19 -10.66
N LEU A 92 0.13 3.74 -11.69
CA LEU A 92 1.59 3.77 -11.65
C LEU A 92 2.13 5.20 -11.69
N LYS A 93 1.47 6.10 -12.41
CA LYS A 93 1.87 7.51 -12.44
C LYS A 93 1.68 8.19 -11.10
N LEU A 94 0.73 7.74 -10.30
CA LEU A 94 0.56 8.24 -8.94
C LEU A 94 1.69 7.81 -8.02
N GLY A 95 2.49 6.85 -8.46
CA GLY A 95 3.61 6.35 -7.67
C GLY A 95 3.32 5.01 -6.99
N ALA A 96 2.27 4.31 -7.44
CA ALA A 96 1.97 2.99 -6.87
C ALA A 96 3.15 2.05 -7.10
N ASP A 97 3.48 1.28 -6.07
CA ASP A 97 4.56 0.30 -6.14
C ASP A 97 4.14 -0.91 -6.96
N ASP A 98 2.86 -1.16 -7.07
CA ASP A 98 2.35 -2.23 -7.94
C ASP A 98 0.87 -1.99 -8.25
N TYR A 99 0.38 -2.67 -9.28
CA TYR A 99 -1.02 -2.62 -9.68
C TYR A 99 -1.42 -4.04 -10.02
N ILE A 100 -2.20 -4.67 -9.15
CA ILE A 100 -2.52 -6.09 -9.24
C ILE A 100 -3.99 -6.24 -9.63
N VAL A 101 -4.25 -6.99 -10.69
CA VAL A 101 -5.60 -7.17 -11.22
C VAL A 101 -6.22 -8.44 -10.66
N LYS A 102 -7.45 -8.34 -10.17
CA LYS A 102 -8.24 -9.49 -9.72
C LYS A 102 -8.75 -10.28 -10.92
N PRO A 103 -8.81 -11.60 -10.86
CA PRO A 103 -8.36 -12.45 -9.77
C PRO A 103 -6.84 -12.65 -9.76
N PHE A 104 -6.29 -12.92 -8.60
CA PHE A 104 -4.85 -13.09 -8.41
C PHE A 104 -4.60 -14.21 -7.40
N GLU A 105 -3.36 -14.66 -7.33
CA GLU A 105 -2.97 -15.66 -6.33
C GLU A 105 -2.58 -14.95 -5.04
N ALA A 106 -3.17 -15.37 -3.92
CA ALA A 106 -2.89 -14.73 -2.63
C ALA A 106 -1.41 -14.84 -2.25
N ASP A 107 -0.77 -15.96 -2.58
CA ASP A 107 0.66 -16.14 -2.34
C ASP A 107 1.49 -15.11 -3.10
N GLU A 108 1.08 -14.80 -4.33
CA GLU A 108 1.77 -13.80 -5.13
C GLU A 108 1.67 -12.42 -4.49
N LEU A 109 0.49 -12.09 -3.97
CA LEU A 109 0.30 -10.81 -3.30
C LEU A 109 1.24 -10.69 -2.09
N VAL A 110 1.33 -11.75 -1.29
CA VAL A 110 2.21 -11.74 -0.11
C VAL A 110 3.67 -11.54 -0.53
N LEU A 111 4.10 -12.22 -1.59
CA LEU A 111 5.47 -12.04 -2.08
C LEU A 111 5.73 -10.61 -2.53
N ARG A 112 4.78 -9.99 -3.22
CA ARG A 112 4.94 -8.61 -3.67
C ARG A 112 4.98 -7.65 -2.49
N LEU A 113 4.12 -7.85 -1.49
CA LEU A 113 4.12 -7.04 -0.27
C LEU A 113 5.45 -7.15 0.46
N ASN A 114 5.94 -8.38 0.63
CA ASN A 114 7.21 -8.62 1.29
C ASN A 114 8.36 -7.93 0.57
N ASN A 115 8.37 -8.00 -0.75
CA ASN A 115 9.43 -7.38 -1.55
C ASN A 115 9.40 -5.86 -1.46
N ILE A 116 8.21 -5.27 -1.49
CA ILE A 116 8.07 -3.81 -1.36
C ILE A 116 8.55 -3.35 0.02
N LEU A 117 8.12 -4.06 1.06
CA LEU A 117 8.50 -3.71 2.43
C LEU A 117 10.00 -3.87 2.67
N LYS A 118 10.60 -4.90 2.08
CA LYS A 118 12.04 -5.10 2.15
C LYS A 118 12.80 -3.95 1.51
N ARG A 119 12.34 -3.48 0.35
CA ARG A 119 12.99 -2.37 -0.35
C ARG A 119 12.93 -1.09 0.47
N THR A 120 11.79 -0.82 1.11
CA THR A 120 11.66 0.36 1.95
C THR A 120 12.54 0.30 3.18
N GLU A 121 12.64 -0.85 3.82
CA GLU A 121 13.54 -1.03 4.95
C GLU A 121 14.99 -0.85 4.54
N LYS A 122 15.36 -1.42 3.40
CA LYS A 122 16.72 -1.32 2.90
C LYS A 122 17.08 0.12 2.56
N ALA A 123 16.15 0.86 1.94
CA ALA A 123 16.36 2.26 1.62
C ALA A 123 16.56 3.07 2.89
N ALA A 124 15.73 2.83 3.91
CA ALA A 124 15.86 3.51 5.19
C ALA A 124 17.19 3.23 5.85
N SER A 125 17.69 1.99 5.73
CA SER A 125 19.01 1.64 6.24
C SER A 125 20.13 2.32 5.50
N GLN A 126 19.99 2.45 4.18
CA GLN A 126 21.02 3.07 3.35
C GLN A 126 21.11 4.58 3.54
N PHE A 127 20.06 5.19 4.06
CA PHE A 127 20.05 6.61 4.35
C PHE A 127 19.96 6.79 5.85
N PRO A 128 21.07 6.53 6.55
CA PRO A 128 21.03 6.54 8.00
C PRO A 128 20.73 7.93 8.51
N LYS A 129 20.21 7.99 9.68
CA LYS A 129 19.82 9.22 10.29
C LYS A 129 20.95 10.16 10.43
N GLN A 130 22.09 9.61 10.60
CA GLN A 130 23.22 10.41 10.70
C GLN A 130 23.71 10.82 9.37
N ALA A 131 23.15 10.59 8.49
CA ALA A 131 23.60 10.79 7.22
C ALA A 131 24.29 12.00 6.84
N ILE A 132 24.48 11.58 7.35
CA ILE A 132 25.04 11.94 6.99
C ILE A 132 26.06 11.86 6.82
N ILE A 133 26.49 11.60 6.97
CA ILE A 133 27.44 11.37 6.94
C ILE A 133 28.25 11.16 6.39
N THR A 134 28.55 11.17 6.41
CA THR A 134 29.37 10.88 5.91
C THR A 134 29.72 10.71 5.08
N ILE A 135 29.72 10.97 4.90
CA ILE A 135 29.92 10.52 4.03
C ILE A 135 30.88 10.37 3.64
N GLY A 136 31.37 10.30 3.91
CA GLY A 136 32.20 9.97 3.68
C GLY A 136 32.64 9.00 3.45
N ASN A 137 32.53 8.58 3.63
CA ASN A 137 32.63 7.74 3.28
C ASN A 137 31.98 7.26 2.69
N TYR A 138 31.33 7.57 2.67
CA TYR A 138 30.43 7.17 2.28
C TYR A 138 29.99 7.21 1.38
N ASN A 139 29.71 7.02 1.23
CA ASN A 139 29.13 6.94 0.62
C ASN A 139 28.39 7.03 0.21
N PHE A 140 27.98 7.35 0.52
CA PHE A 140 27.15 7.30 0.15
C PHE A 140 26.86 7.39 -0.64
#